data_659b188678edff8ddf4204a4a15a11a7
#
_entry.id   659b188678edff8ddf4204a4a15a11a7
#
_cell.length_a   1.000
_cell.length_b   1.000
_cell.length_c   1.000
_cell.angle_alpha   90.00
_cell.angle_beta   90.00
_cell.angle_gamma   90.00
#
_symmetry.space_group_name_H-M   'P 1'
#
loop_
_entity.id
_entity.type
_entity.pdbx_description
1 polymer ?
#
loop_
_entity_poly.entity_id
_entity_poly.type
_entity_poly.pdbx_seq_one_letter_code
_entity_poly.pdbx_strand_id
1 'polypeptide(L)'
;MAQNQTARKQGTARVVKRILMVLCALIAALAIVAFALWGGELSTLKTLSRVEDDVNLFTMEYKADYALDEFLKAGASTDAELVDFIVRQMLKGIPLNFDLPNLGCSTFAAQLTDGTPIFGRNFDMYDSPALFVTTRPKDGYASISMVNLAYIGYNSESLPTSLTKSIMTLAAPYAPLDGVNEKGLAVGVLQIKT
;
A
#
# COMPACT_ATOMS: atom_id res chain seq x y z
N MET A 1 36.21 -16.62 -53.19
CA MET A 1 34.83 -16.40 -52.73
C MET A 1 34.62 -16.72 -51.26
N ALA A 2 35.16 -17.78 -50.66
CA ALA A 2 34.97 -18.20 -49.28
C ALA A 2 35.43 -17.16 -48.22
N GLN A 3 36.57 -16.50 -48.38
CA GLN A 3 37.12 -15.52 -47.44
C GLN A 3 36.21 -14.29 -47.26
N ASN A 4 35.51 -13.85 -48.29
CA ASN A 4 34.60 -12.69 -48.23
C ASN A 4 33.30 -13.01 -47.48
N GLN A 5 32.84 -14.27 -47.51
CA GLN A 5 31.66 -14.71 -46.72
C GLN A 5 31.97 -14.82 -45.23
N THR A 6 33.18 -15.23 -44.85
CA THR A 6 33.61 -15.36 -43.48
C THR A 6 33.77 -13.97 -42.79
N ALA A 7 34.37 -13.00 -43.50
CA ALA A 7 34.50 -11.62 -43.05
C ALA A 7 33.13 -10.93 -42.86
N ARG A 8 32.18 -11.16 -43.78
CA ARG A 8 30.83 -10.66 -43.67
C ARG A 8 30.05 -11.25 -42.49
N LYS A 9 30.16 -12.56 -42.24
CA LYS A 9 29.57 -13.23 -41.06
C LYS A 9 30.14 -12.68 -39.75
N GLN A 10 31.44 -12.46 -39.68
CA GLN A 10 32.09 -11.88 -38.50
C GLN A 10 31.68 -10.42 -38.23
N GLY A 11 31.50 -9.62 -39.30
CA GLY A 11 30.98 -8.26 -39.19
C GLY A 11 29.56 -8.23 -38.63
N THR A 12 28.68 -9.08 -39.18
CA THR A 12 27.28 -9.19 -38.69
C THR A 12 27.23 -9.65 -37.23
N ALA A 13 28.04 -10.64 -36.84
CA ALA A 13 28.09 -11.11 -35.45
C ALA A 13 28.54 -10.02 -34.46
N ARG A 14 29.48 -9.15 -34.83
CA ARG A 14 29.92 -8.02 -34.01
C ARG A 14 28.84 -6.97 -33.87
N VAL A 15 28.11 -6.68 -34.94
CA VAL A 15 26.97 -5.74 -34.91
C VAL A 15 25.86 -6.27 -34.03
N VAL A 16 25.46 -7.55 -34.18
CA VAL A 16 24.46 -8.19 -33.35
C VAL A 16 24.87 -8.18 -31.86
N LYS A 17 26.15 -8.49 -31.57
CA LYS A 17 26.65 -8.43 -30.18
C LYS A 17 26.58 -7.02 -29.60
N ARG A 18 26.88 -5.97 -30.36
CA ARG A 18 26.76 -4.58 -29.92
C ARG A 18 25.30 -4.20 -29.66
N ILE A 19 24.38 -4.58 -30.54
CA ILE A 19 22.94 -4.33 -30.36
C ILE A 19 22.42 -5.03 -29.08
N LEU A 20 22.80 -6.30 -28.86
CA LEU A 20 22.46 -7.03 -27.66
C LEU A 20 23.01 -6.36 -26.39
N MET A 21 24.26 -5.90 -26.40
CA MET A 21 24.84 -5.19 -25.26
C MET A 21 24.09 -3.88 -24.96
N VAL A 22 23.75 -3.11 -25.98
CA VAL A 22 22.97 -1.87 -25.81
C VAL A 22 21.57 -2.17 -25.26
N LEU A 23 20.88 -3.19 -25.80
CA LEU A 23 19.60 -3.65 -25.29
C LEU A 23 19.68 -4.09 -23.82
N CYS A 24 20.67 -4.89 -23.44
CA CYS A 24 20.88 -5.29 -22.06
C CYS A 24 21.15 -4.09 -21.14
N ALA A 25 21.94 -3.11 -21.60
CA ALA A 25 22.20 -1.89 -20.84
C ALA A 25 20.92 -1.03 -20.64
N LEU A 26 20.10 -0.94 -21.68
CA LEU A 26 18.79 -0.23 -21.58
C LEU A 26 17.83 -0.94 -20.63
N ILE A 27 17.72 -2.27 -20.70
CA ILE A 27 16.90 -3.06 -19.79
C ILE A 27 17.39 -2.91 -18.35
N ALA A 28 18.71 -2.95 -18.13
CA ALA A 28 19.28 -2.75 -16.79
C ALA A 28 19.00 -1.33 -16.26
N ALA A 29 19.13 -0.31 -17.10
CA ALA A 29 18.79 1.06 -16.71
C ALA A 29 17.30 1.22 -16.37
N LEU A 30 16.40 0.65 -17.17
CA LEU A 30 14.96 0.63 -16.88
C LEU A 30 14.64 -0.11 -15.59
N ALA A 31 15.29 -1.24 -15.32
CA ALA A 31 15.12 -2.00 -14.08
C ALA A 31 15.58 -1.20 -12.84
N ILE A 32 16.70 -0.47 -12.94
CA ILE A 32 17.19 0.40 -11.87
C ILE A 32 16.19 1.53 -11.60
N VAL A 33 15.68 2.18 -12.63
CA VAL A 33 14.67 3.24 -12.50
C VAL A 33 13.38 2.69 -11.89
N ALA A 34 12.90 1.54 -12.37
CA ALA A 34 11.71 0.90 -11.81
C ALA A 34 11.90 0.54 -10.33
N PHE A 35 13.07 0.00 -9.97
CA PHE A 35 13.39 -0.30 -8.58
C PHE A 35 13.50 0.97 -7.70
N ALA A 36 14.09 2.04 -8.22
CA ALA A 36 14.17 3.33 -7.51
C ALA A 36 12.78 3.94 -7.27
N LEU A 37 11.84 3.76 -8.20
CA LEU A 37 10.48 4.31 -8.12
C LEU A 37 9.54 3.46 -7.25
N TRP A 38 9.71 2.14 -7.22
CA TRP A 38 8.76 1.19 -6.61
C TRP A 38 9.38 0.31 -5.53
N GLY A 39 10.65 0.48 -5.19
CA GLY A 39 11.35 -0.40 -4.26
C GLY A 39 10.76 -0.41 -2.86
N GLY A 40 10.33 0.75 -2.37
CA GLY A 40 9.67 0.90 -1.08
C GLY A 40 8.30 0.23 -1.07
N GLU A 41 7.49 0.49 -2.09
CA GLU A 41 6.16 -0.08 -2.27
C GLU A 41 6.22 -1.61 -2.40
N LEU A 42 7.13 -2.13 -3.21
CA LEU A 42 7.36 -3.58 -3.33
C LEU A 42 7.82 -4.19 -1.99
N SER A 43 8.67 -3.49 -1.25
CA SER A 43 9.10 -3.91 0.09
C SER A 43 7.91 -3.95 1.07
N THR A 44 7.01 -2.98 1.00
CA THR A 44 5.76 -2.94 1.76
C THR A 44 4.85 -4.11 1.39
N LEU A 45 4.55 -4.29 0.10
CA LEU A 45 3.65 -5.36 -0.37
C LEU A 45 4.15 -6.76 0.00
N LYS A 46 5.45 -6.97 0.09
CA LYS A 46 6.05 -8.25 0.54
C LYS A 46 5.80 -8.56 2.01
N THR A 47 5.42 -7.59 2.83
CA THR A 47 5.08 -7.79 4.24
C THR A 47 3.62 -8.17 4.44
N LEU A 48 2.78 -8.01 3.40
CA LEU A 48 1.37 -8.37 3.48
C LEU A 48 1.22 -9.87 3.73
N SER A 49 0.54 -10.20 4.81
CA SER A 49 0.33 -11.58 5.26
C SER A 49 -1.11 -11.76 5.73
N ARG A 50 -1.72 -12.89 5.40
CA ARG A 50 -3.01 -13.31 5.96
C ARG A 50 -2.77 -13.94 7.33
N VAL A 51 -3.57 -13.57 8.33
CA VAL A 51 -3.39 -14.04 9.72
C VAL A 51 -3.82 -15.50 9.84
N GLU A 52 -5.01 -15.82 9.33
CA GLU A 52 -5.58 -17.17 9.35
C GLU A 52 -6.37 -17.39 8.07
N ASP A 53 -6.45 -18.65 7.60
CA ASP A 53 -7.12 -18.97 6.34
C ASP A 53 -8.64 -18.78 6.37
N ASP A 54 -9.26 -18.99 7.54
CA ASP A 54 -10.71 -18.87 7.73
C ASP A 54 -11.19 -17.44 8.00
N VAL A 55 -10.26 -16.50 8.28
CA VAL A 55 -10.57 -15.13 8.61
C VAL A 55 -9.99 -14.22 7.53
N ASN A 56 -10.81 -13.33 6.97
CA ASN A 56 -10.36 -12.33 6.00
C ASN A 56 -9.60 -11.19 6.70
N LEU A 57 -8.60 -11.55 7.51
CA LEU A 57 -7.75 -10.64 8.27
C LEU A 57 -6.32 -10.70 7.76
N PHE A 58 -5.77 -9.53 7.47
CA PHE A 58 -4.43 -9.34 6.96
C PHE A 58 -3.61 -8.44 7.88
N THR A 59 -2.29 -8.54 7.78
CA THR A 59 -1.33 -7.63 8.42
C THR A 59 -0.35 -7.11 7.39
N MET A 60 0.13 -5.89 7.58
CA MET A 60 1.15 -5.26 6.74
C MET A 60 2.02 -4.31 7.55
N GLU A 61 3.33 -4.40 7.38
CA GLU A 61 4.28 -3.38 7.81
C GLU A 61 4.55 -2.42 6.64
N TYR A 62 4.16 -1.16 6.78
CA TYR A 62 4.37 -0.17 5.73
C TYR A 62 5.81 0.34 5.76
N LYS A 63 6.60 0.01 4.75
CA LYS A 63 8.03 0.33 4.64
C LYS A 63 8.33 1.48 3.68
N ALA A 64 7.42 1.74 2.73
CA ALA A 64 7.55 2.88 1.85
C ALA A 64 7.29 4.18 2.61
N ASP A 65 7.79 5.27 2.06
CA ASP A 65 7.33 6.60 2.45
C ASP A 65 5.91 6.81 1.93
N TYR A 66 4.97 7.09 2.83
CA TYR A 66 3.59 7.38 2.46
C TYR A 66 3.27 8.88 2.42
N ALA A 67 4.33 9.70 2.32
CA ALA A 67 4.25 11.14 2.10
C ALA A 67 3.41 11.88 3.17
N LEU A 68 3.54 11.47 4.46
CA LEU A 68 2.79 12.07 5.56
C LEU A 68 3.05 13.57 5.68
N ASP A 69 4.31 14.00 5.56
CA ASP A 69 4.69 15.41 5.69
C ASP A 69 4.14 16.27 4.57
N GLU A 70 4.08 15.72 3.36
CA GLU A 70 3.46 16.36 2.21
C GLU A 70 1.95 16.48 2.40
N PHE A 71 1.30 15.43 2.92
CA PHE A 71 -0.12 15.44 3.21
C PHE A 71 -0.46 16.45 4.31
N LEU A 72 0.30 16.51 5.38
CA LEU A 72 0.09 17.47 6.47
C LEU A 72 0.24 18.92 6.01
N LYS A 73 1.06 19.19 5.01
CA LYS A 73 1.20 20.53 4.39
C LYS A 73 0.07 20.84 3.41
N ALA A 74 -0.30 19.89 2.57
CA ALA A 74 -1.31 20.08 1.54
C ALA A 74 -2.74 20.06 2.13
N GLY A 75 -3.01 19.14 3.04
CA GLY A 75 -4.35 18.84 3.52
C GLY A 75 -5.23 18.19 2.47
N ALA A 76 -6.43 17.84 2.86
CA ALA A 76 -7.56 17.50 1.97
C ALA A 76 -8.86 17.95 2.64
N SER A 77 -9.67 18.67 1.90
CA SER A 77 -10.98 19.18 2.38
C SER A 77 -12.14 18.33 1.88
N THR A 78 -11.88 17.45 0.92
CA THR A 78 -12.86 16.55 0.31
C THR A 78 -12.27 15.17 0.10
N ASP A 79 -13.13 14.14 -0.01
CA ASP A 79 -12.71 12.77 -0.33
C ASP A 79 -12.02 12.71 -1.71
N ALA A 80 -12.46 13.52 -2.66
CA ALA A 80 -11.84 13.58 -3.98
C ALA A 80 -10.38 14.07 -3.92
N GLU A 81 -10.09 15.09 -3.09
CA GLU A 81 -8.72 15.59 -2.88
C GLU A 81 -7.85 14.55 -2.17
N LEU A 82 -8.39 13.82 -1.21
CA LEU A 82 -7.70 12.72 -0.53
C LEU A 82 -7.37 11.60 -1.52
N VAL A 83 -8.35 11.17 -2.32
CA VAL A 83 -8.15 10.11 -3.34
C VAL A 83 -7.12 10.54 -4.37
N ASP A 84 -7.17 11.78 -4.84
CA ASP A 84 -6.20 12.32 -5.80
C ASP A 84 -4.77 12.35 -5.21
N PHE A 85 -4.62 12.71 -3.95
CA PHE A 85 -3.33 12.62 -3.24
C PHE A 85 -2.82 11.17 -3.17
N ILE A 86 -3.66 10.22 -2.76
CA ILE A 86 -3.32 8.78 -2.69
C ILE A 86 -2.89 8.25 -4.05
N VAL A 87 -3.67 8.54 -5.09
CA VAL A 87 -3.39 8.10 -6.47
C VAL A 87 -2.02 8.61 -6.94
N ARG A 88 -1.72 9.87 -6.68
CA ARG A 88 -0.43 10.44 -7.11
C ARG A 88 0.75 9.93 -6.29
N GLN A 89 0.65 9.94 -4.96
CA GLN A 89 1.79 9.67 -4.09
C GLN A 89 2.01 8.17 -3.87
N MET A 90 0.93 7.43 -3.57
CA MET A 90 1.02 6.03 -3.16
C MET A 90 0.90 5.07 -4.34
N LEU A 91 -0.03 5.33 -5.25
CA LEU A 91 -0.38 4.43 -6.34
C LEU A 91 0.28 4.81 -7.68
N LYS A 92 1.09 5.90 -7.70
CA LYS A 92 1.84 6.35 -8.89
C LYS A 92 0.96 6.48 -10.14
N GLY A 93 -0.29 6.95 -9.96
CA GLY A 93 -1.25 7.14 -11.04
C GLY A 93 -2.19 5.96 -11.30
N ILE A 94 -2.10 4.85 -10.57
CA ILE A 94 -3.07 3.76 -10.67
C ILE A 94 -4.39 4.22 -10.03
N PRO A 95 -5.53 4.18 -10.76
CA PRO A 95 -6.81 4.66 -10.24
C PRO A 95 -7.26 3.91 -8.99
N LEU A 96 -7.80 4.62 -8.01
CA LEU A 96 -8.40 4.09 -6.79
C LEU A 96 -9.90 4.35 -6.81
N ASN A 97 -10.71 3.31 -6.67
CA ASN A 97 -12.12 3.44 -6.32
C ASN A 97 -12.22 3.42 -4.79
N PHE A 98 -12.63 4.54 -4.23
CA PHE A 98 -12.84 4.70 -2.79
C PHE A 98 -14.32 4.83 -2.52
N ASP A 99 -14.88 3.92 -1.74
CA ASP A 99 -16.30 3.90 -1.41
C ASP A 99 -16.47 3.83 0.11
N LEU A 100 -17.29 4.73 0.65
CA LEU A 100 -17.65 4.77 2.08
C LEU A 100 -19.09 4.26 2.25
N PRO A 101 -19.30 2.97 2.45
CA PRO A 101 -20.63 2.44 2.68
C PRO A 101 -21.19 2.91 4.02
N ASN A 102 -22.52 2.81 4.19
CA ASN A 102 -23.20 3.07 5.45
C ASN A 102 -22.70 2.10 6.54
N LEU A 103 -22.27 2.64 7.67
CA LEU A 103 -21.63 1.92 8.76
C LEU A 103 -22.45 1.96 10.04
N GLY A 104 -22.37 0.88 10.82
CA GLY A 104 -22.66 0.87 12.25
C GLY A 104 -21.34 0.75 13.03
N CYS A 105 -21.18 1.53 14.07
CA CYS A 105 -19.96 1.53 14.87
C CYS A 105 -20.27 1.77 16.33
N SER A 106 -19.47 1.15 17.22
CA SER A 106 -19.41 1.51 18.63
C SER A 106 -17.96 1.52 19.12
N THR A 107 -17.68 2.39 20.08
CA THR A 107 -16.36 2.47 20.71
C THR A 107 -16.53 2.58 22.22
N PHE A 108 -15.53 2.13 22.96
CA PHE A 108 -15.41 2.42 24.39
C PHE A 108 -13.96 2.71 24.76
N ALA A 109 -13.78 3.55 25.75
CA ALA A 109 -12.49 3.72 26.44
C ALA A 109 -12.70 3.34 27.91
N ALA A 110 -11.78 2.57 28.43
CA ALA A 110 -11.81 2.11 29.82
C ALA A 110 -10.39 2.03 30.38
N GLN A 111 -10.28 1.74 31.66
CA GLN A 111 -9.02 1.54 32.35
C GLN A 111 -9.07 0.21 33.12
N LEU A 112 -8.05 -0.58 33.00
CA LEU A 112 -7.88 -1.79 33.80
C LEU A 112 -7.59 -1.43 35.26
N THR A 113 -7.69 -2.42 36.16
CA THR A 113 -7.44 -2.24 37.60
C THR A 113 -5.99 -1.84 37.90
N ASP A 114 -5.05 -2.13 37.05
CA ASP A 114 -3.65 -1.73 37.13
C ASP A 114 -3.36 -0.34 36.54
N GLY A 115 -4.40 0.37 36.06
CA GLY A 115 -4.26 1.68 35.45
C GLY A 115 -4.00 1.68 33.95
N THR A 116 -3.86 0.49 33.32
CA THR A 116 -3.64 0.40 31.87
C THR A 116 -4.86 0.88 31.09
N PRO A 117 -4.74 1.89 30.21
CA PRO A 117 -5.84 2.33 29.37
C PRO A 117 -6.12 1.30 28.27
N ILE A 118 -7.40 1.06 28.01
CA ILE A 118 -7.87 0.24 26.89
C ILE A 118 -8.83 1.02 26.02
N PHE A 119 -8.74 0.79 24.73
CA PHE A 119 -9.66 1.29 23.72
C PHE A 119 -10.21 0.09 22.93
N GLY A 120 -11.52 -0.01 22.87
CA GLY A 120 -12.21 -1.05 22.13
C GLY A 120 -13.13 -0.46 21.08
N ARG A 121 -13.26 -1.16 19.98
CA ARG A 121 -14.13 -0.78 18.87
C ARG A 121 -14.82 -1.99 18.26
N ASN A 122 -16.10 -1.81 17.93
CA ASN A 122 -16.84 -2.69 17.06
C ASN A 122 -17.17 -1.96 15.75
N PHE A 123 -17.06 -2.71 14.64
CA PHE A 123 -17.30 -2.22 13.30
C PHE A 123 -18.28 -3.17 12.61
N ASP A 124 -19.50 -2.68 12.37
CA ASP A 124 -20.59 -3.47 11.84
C ASP A 124 -20.66 -3.31 10.33
N MET A 125 -20.04 -4.25 9.61
CA MET A 125 -20.09 -4.35 8.17
C MET A 125 -20.08 -5.81 7.72
N TYR A 126 -20.93 -6.14 6.76
CA TYR A 126 -20.99 -7.48 6.19
C TYR A 126 -19.79 -7.75 5.26
N ASP A 127 -19.20 -8.95 5.36
CA ASP A 127 -18.23 -9.54 4.42
C ASP A 127 -17.05 -8.61 4.06
N SER A 128 -16.43 -8.06 5.10
CA SER A 128 -15.39 -7.07 4.95
C SER A 128 -14.02 -7.62 5.35
N PRO A 129 -13.11 -7.83 4.41
CA PRO A 129 -11.72 -8.14 4.76
C PRO A 129 -11.08 -6.95 5.46
N ALA A 130 -10.31 -7.23 6.50
CA ALA A 130 -9.63 -6.23 7.32
C ALA A 130 -8.10 -6.32 7.19
N LEU A 131 -7.44 -5.18 7.38
CA LEU A 131 -5.98 -5.09 7.34
C LEU A 131 -5.48 -4.29 8.55
N PHE A 132 -4.62 -4.89 9.36
CA PHE A 132 -3.80 -4.16 10.33
C PHE A 132 -2.55 -3.63 9.63
N VAL A 133 -2.36 -2.32 9.70
CA VAL A 133 -1.21 -1.62 9.12
C VAL A 133 -0.36 -1.04 10.22
N THR A 134 0.91 -1.43 10.26
CA THR A 134 1.91 -0.77 11.10
C THR A 134 2.66 0.25 10.27
N THR A 135 2.72 1.49 10.71
CA THR A 135 3.46 2.58 10.07
C THR A 135 4.54 3.13 11.00
N ARG A 136 5.65 3.60 10.41
CA ARG A 136 6.76 4.26 11.10
C ARG A 136 7.23 5.43 10.26
N PRO A 137 6.51 6.56 10.27
CA PRO A 137 6.92 7.74 9.52
C PRO A 137 8.23 8.30 10.06
N LYS A 138 9.00 8.96 9.20
CA LYS A 138 10.31 9.52 9.55
C LYS A 138 10.19 10.58 10.65
N ASP A 139 9.23 11.49 10.52
CA ASP A 139 9.03 12.64 11.40
C ASP A 139 7.67 12.56 12.13
N GLY A 140 7.24 11.36 12.53
CA GLY A 140 5.98 11.10 13.24
C GLY A 140 6.09 9.91 14.18
N TYR A 141 4.98 9.60 14.83
CA TYR A 141 4.91 8.45 15.76
C TYR A 141 4.58 7.15 15.02
N ALA A 142 5.24 6.08 15.44
CA ALA A 142 4.84 4.76 15.02
C ALA A 142 3.39 4.49 15.44
N SER A 143 2.63 3.83 14.57
CA SER A 143 1.24 3.51 14.84
C SER A 143 0.85 2.15 14.26
N ILE A 144 -0.23 1.60 14.81
CA ILE A 144 -0.98 0.51 14.22
C ILE A 144 -2.41 0.98 13.98
N SER A 145 -2.94 0.70 12.82
CA SER A 145 -4.32 1.06 12.46
C SER A 145 -5.03 -0.11 11.79
N MET A 146 -6.36 -0.13 11.91
CA MET A 146 -7.20 -1.06 11.18
C MET A 146 -7.85 -0.37 10.00
N VAL A 147 -7.78 -1.03 8.86
CA VAL A 147 -8.37 -0.60 7.58
C VAL A 147 -9.39 -1.63 7.14
N ASN A 148 -10.57 -1.17 6.75
CA ASN A 148 -11.50 -2.01 6.03
C ASN A 148 -11.12 -2.01 4.54
N LEU A 149 -10.71 -3.16 4.05
CA LEU A 149 -10.25 -3.31 2.67
C LEU A 149 -11.35 -3.10 1.63
N ALA A 150 -12.63 -3.19 2.03
CA ALA A 150 -13.74 -2.89 1.11
C ALA A 150 -13.72 -1.45 0.61
N TYR A 151 -13.21 -0.49 1.41
CA TYR A 151 -13.08 0.92 1.00
C TYR A 151 -12.13 1.14 -0.16
N ILE A 152 -11.18 0.23 -0.32
CA ILE A 152 -10.15 0.28 -1.37
C ILE A 152 -10.34 -0.85 -2.41
N GLY A 153 -11.58 -1.36 -2.51
CA GLY A 153 -12.03 -2.21 -3.62
C GLY A 153 -11.87 -3.72 -3.42
N TYR A 154 -11.66 -4.21 -2.19
CA TYR A 154 -11.61 -5.64 -1.90
C TYR A 154 -12.92 -6.16 -1.30
N ASN A 155 -13.16 -7.46 -1.47
CA ASN A 155 -14.25 -8.22 -0.85
C ASN A 155 -13.82 -9.69 -0.66
N SER A 156 -14.71 -10.56 -0.15
CA SER A 156 -14.41 -11.98 0.07
C SER A 156 -13.99 -12.75 -1.18
N GLU A 157 -14.45 -12.32 -2.36
CA GLU A 157 -14.11 -12.96 -3.65
C GLU A 157 -12.83 -12.36 -4.28
N SER A 158 -12.48 -11.15 -3.88
CA SER A 158 -11.33 -10.40 -4.40
C SER A 158 -10.41 -9.97 -3.27
N LEU A 159 -9.63 -10.91 -2.75
CA LEU A 159 -8.66 -10.68 -1.67
C LEU A 159 -7.26 -10.33 -2.21
N PRO A 160 -6.43 -9.59 -1.45
CA PRO A 160 -5.08 -9.20 -1.83
C PRO A 160 -4.08 -10.36 -1.67
N THR A 161 -4.32 -11.49 -2.36
CA THR A 161 -3.57 -12.75 -2.20
C THR A 161 -2.36 -12.89 -3.12
N SER A 162 -2.11 -11.93 -4.01
CA SER A 162 -0.93 -11.90 -4.88
C SER A 162 -0.40 -10.47 -5.01
N LEU A 163 0.86 -10.32 -5.42
CA LEU A 163 1.52 -9.02 -5.54
C LEU A 163 0.72 -8.03 -6.39
N THR A 164 0.19 -8.48 -7.52
CA THR A 164 -0.62 -7.62 -8.42
C THR A 164 -1.97 -7.27 -7.82
N LYS A 165 -2.59 -8.20 -7.10
CA LYS A 165 -3.88 -7.96 -6.43
C LYS A 165 -3.72 -7.11 -5.16
N SER A 166 -2.54 -7.01 -4.57
CA SER A 166 -2.32 -6.26 -3.32
C SER A 166 -1.95 -4.79 -3.53
N ILE A 167 -1.79 -4.32 -4.76
CA ILE A 167 -1.33 -2.94 -5.03
C ILE A 167 -2.20 -1.88 -4.33
N MET A 168 -3.52 -2.05 -4.30
CA MET A 168 -4.42 -1.09 -3.66
C MET A 168 -4.22 -1.01 -2.14
N THR A 169 -3.63 -2.02 -1.49
CA THR A 169 -3.30 -1.93 -0.06
C THR A 169 -2.26 -0.87 0.27
N LEU A 170 -1.54 -0.35 -0.73
CA LEU A 170 -0.66 0.80 -0.56
C LEU A 170 -1.41 2.07 -0.13
N ALA A 171 -2.70 2.18 -0.40
CA ALA A 171 -3.56 3.28 0.06
C ALA A 171 -3.91 3.18 1.56
N ALA A 172 -3.64 2.06 2.21
CA ALA A 172 -4.08 1.76 3.56
C ALA A 172 -3.71 2.81 4.63
N PRO A 173 -2.53 3.47 4.64
CA PRO A 173 -2.22 4.51 5.63
C PRO A 173 -3.20 5.69 5.63
N TYR A 174 -3.94 5.90 4.55
CA TYR A 174 -4.91 6.99 4.38
C TYR A 174 -6.37 6.54 4.46
N ALA A 175 -6.63 5.28 4.80
CA ALA A 175 -7.98 4.73 4.95
C ALA A 175 -8.20 4.07 6.33
N PRO A 176 -7.64 4.58 7.44
CA PRO A 176 -7.82 3.96 8.76
C PRO A 176 -9.24 4.19 9.27
N LEU A 177 -9.81 3.16 9.88
CA LEU A 177 -11.05 3.26 10.65
C LEU A 177 -10.78 3.56 12.12
N ASP A 178 -9.72 3.02 12.63
CA ASP A 178 -9.20 3.24 13.97
C ASP A 178 -7.70 3.01 14.00
N GLY A 179 -7.07 3.43 15.09
CA GLY A 179 -5.66 3.22 15.28
C GLY A 179 -5.19 3.74 16.63
N VAL A 180 -4.00 3.30 16.98
CA VAL A 180 -3.30 3.77 18.17
C VAL A 180 -1.84 4.02 17.82
N ASN A 181 -1.27 5.09 18.35
CA ASN A 181 0.15 5.39 18.20
C ASN A 181 0.96 4.96 19.43
N GLU A 182 2.28 4.95 19.28
CA GLU A 182 3.23 4.58 20.34
C GLU A 182 3.19 5.49 21.60
N LYS A 183 2.48 6.63 21.53
CA LYS A 183 2.25 7.55 22.65
C LYS A 183 0.93 7.28 23.37
N GLY A 184 0.17 6.26 22.93
CA GLY A 184 -1.09 5.88 23.52
C GLY A 184 -2.30 6.72 23.06
N LEU A 185 -2.14 7.57 22.05
CA LEU A 185 -3.29 8.22 21.43
C LEU A 185 -4.05 7.20 20.58
N ALA A 186 -5.30 6.93 20.94
CA ALA A 186 -6.23 6.10 20.20
C ALA A 186 -7.29 6.98 19.53
N VAL A 187 -7.63 6.65 18.28
CA VAL A 187 -8.65 7.34 17.47
C VAL A 187 -9.52 6.31 16.77
N GLY A 188 -10.80 6.59 16.66
CA GLY A 188 -11.76 5.77 15.88
C GLY A 188 -12.75 6.64 15.13
N VAL A 189 -13.03 6.28 13.88
CA VAL A 189 -14.05 6.92 13.04
C VAL A 189 -15.42 6.33 13.37
N LEU A 190 -16.38 7.17 13.71
CA LEU A 190 -17.77 6.81 13.97
C LEU A 190 -18.65 7.51 12.95
N GLN A 191 -19.55 6.79 12.31
CA GLN A 191 -20.55 7.39 11.44
C GLN A 191 -21.81 7.71 12.23
N ILE A 192 -22.27 8.94 12.14
CA ILE A 192 -23.56 9.38 12.66
C ILE A 192 -24.51 9.55 11.48
N LYS A 193 -25.64 8.83 11.52
CA LYS A 193 -26.72 9.04 10.56
C LYS A 193 -27.49 10.30 10.98
N THR A 194 -27.45 11.32 10.15
CA THR A 194 -28.29 12.55 10.27
C THR A 194 -29.52 12.43 9.43
#